data_023681b5d3a2aea8b906b1f4c38fdd10
#
_entry.id   023681b5d3a2aea8b906b1f4c38fdd10
#
_cell.length_a   1.000
_cell.length_b   1.000
_cell.length_c   1.000
_cell.angle_alpha   90.00
_cell.angle_beta   90.00
_cell.angle_gamma   90.00
#
_symmetry.space_group_name_H-M   'P 1'
#
loop_
_entity.id
_entity.type
_entity.pdbx_description
1 polymer ?
#
loop_
_entity_poly.entity_id
_entity_poly.type
_entity_poly.pdbx_seq_one_letter_code
_entity_poly.pdbx_strand_id
1 'polypeptide(L)'
;CIRDRWSSLWIDVKLTDEIPAGDYEIEIQLVKDDAVICSAKRKITVIGVHLPKQKIMHTEWFHADCLADYYHVDVFSEKHWEILENYFHEYVDRGCNMMMVPLFTYPLDMEVGNDRTTTQLIEVEVKNGEYHFGFDKMKRWVDLCKKCGIEYYEMSHLFSQWGAKYAPKVMALVDGKEERIFGWHTPAVGEYTRFLQAFLPRLVEKLKE
;
A
#
# COMPACT_ATOMS: atom_id res chain seq x y z
N CYS A 1 13.82 -22.73 16.82
CA CYS A 1 13.72 -22.24 18.21
C CYS A 1 14.39 -20.87 18.33
N ILE A 2 13.65 -19.83 18.64
CA ILE A 2 14.14 -18.43 18.69
C ILE A 2 14.71 -18.09 20.08
N ARG A 3 15.09 -19.07 20.89
CA ARG A 3 15.45 -18.85 22.31
C ARG A 3 16.79 -18.11 22.53
N ASP A 4 17.64 -17.97 21.51
CA ASP A 4 18.99 -17.42 21.64
C ASP A 4 19.20 -16.15 20.82
N ARG A 5 18.14 -15.40 20.49
CA ARG A 5 18.24 -14.18 19.70
C ARG A 5 17.76 -12.97 20.49
N TRP A 6 18.43 -11.83 20.27
CA TRP A 6 17.97 -10.53 20.70
C TRP A 6 16.66 -10.19 19.99
N SER A 7 15.69 -9.69 20.74
CA SER A 7 14.44 -9.14 20.21
C SER A 7 14.34 -7.67 20.62
N SER A 8 13.86 -6.84 19.71
CA SER A 8 13.62 -5.43 19.96
C SER A 8 12.12 -5.18 19.96
N LEU A 9 11.67 -4.32 20.86
CA LEU A 9 10.31 -3.82 20.91
C LEU A 9 10.35 -2.33 20.54
N TRP A 10 9.51 -1.94 19.61
CA TRP A 10 9.27 -0.54 19.31
C TRP A 10 8.10 -0.05 20.17
N ILE A 11 8.28 1.09 20.83
CA ILE A 11 7.26 1.68 21.70
C ILE A 11 7.01 3.11 21.25
N ASP A 12 5.78 3.41 20.86
CA ASP A 12 5.35 4.75 20.53
C ASP A 12 4.56 5.35 21.70
N VAL A 13 4.83 6.60 21.98
CA VAL A 13 4.07 7.38 22.93
C VAL A 13 3.30 8.45 22.17
N LYS A 14 2.01 8.24 21.99
CA LYS A 14 1.14 9.22 21.33
C LYS A 14 0.78 10.33 22.31
N LEU A 15 1.21 11.54 22.01
CA LEU A 15 0.84 12.74 22.77
C LEU A 15 -0.51 13.28 22.24
N THR A 16 -1.40 13.60 23.16
CA THR A 16 -2.66 14.31 22.86
C THR A 16 -2.53 15.77 23.25
N ASP A 17 -3.41 16.64 22.73
CA ASP A 17 -3.43 18.07 23.04
C ASP A 17 -3.71 18.37 24.53
N GLU A 18 -4.20 17.36 25.27
CA GLU A 18 -4.49 17.47 26.70
C GLU A 18 -3.24 17.33 27.58
N ILE A 19 -2.12 16.85 27.04
CA ILE A 19 -0.88 16.65 27.80
C ILE A 19 -0.12 17.97 27.88
N PRO A 20 0.02 18.59 29.07
CA PRO A 20 0.73 19.85 29.21
C PRO A 20 2.22 19.73 28.85
N ALA A 21 2.83 20.84 28.46
CA ALA A 21 4.29 20.92 28.34
C ALA A 21 4.95 20.67 29.69
N GLY A 22 6.04 19.90 29.69
CA GLY A 22 6.75 19.56 30.92
C GLY A 22 7.59 18.30 30.78
N ASP A 23 8.25 17.95 31.89
CA ASP A 23 9.04 16.73 31.97
C ASP A 23 8.21 15.60 32.59
N TYR A 24 8.24 14.45 31.92
CA TYR A 24 7.53 13.23 32.33
C TYR A 24 8.52 12.07 32.46
N GLU A 25 8.18 11.11 33.32
CA GLU A 25 8.90 9.85 33.41
C GLU A 25 7.97 8.73 32.96
N ILE A 26 8.44 7.93 31.98
CA ILE A 26 7.76 6.71 31.54
C ILE A 26 8.50 5.52 32.14
N GLU A 27 7.77 4.61 32.76
CA GLU A 27 8.30 3.32 33.17
C GLU A 27 7.81 2.22 32.22
N ILE A 28 8.74 1.47 31.67
CA ILE A 28 8.50 0.32 30.78
C ILE A 28 8.80 -0.93 31.61
N GLN A 29 7.82 -1.81 31.75
CA GLN A 29 7.95 -3.03 32.54
C GLN A 29 7.79 -4.27 31.67
N LEU A 30 8.68 -5.23 31.82
CA LEU A 30 8.50 -6.60 31.29
C LEU A 30 7.83 -7.44 32.38
N VAL A 31 6.61 -7.90 32.10
CA VAL A 31 5.78 -8.67 33.04
C VAL A 31 5.65 -10.10 32.52
N LYS A 32 5.78 -11.06 33.40
CA LYS A 32 5.49 -12.47 33.14
C LYS A 32 4.75 -13.06 34.35
N ASP A 33 3.65 -13.76 34.12
CA ASP A 33 2.81 -14.37 35.16
C ASP A 33 2.49 -13.38 36.30
N ASP A 34 2.08 -12.16 35.94
CA ASP A 34 1.78 -11.02 36.83
C ASP A 34 2.96 -10.50 37.68
N ALA A 35 4.16 -11.00 37.46
CA ALA A 35 5.37 -10.52 38.12
C ALA A 35 6.22 -9.65 37.18
N VAL A 36 6.67 -8.50 37.69
CA VAL A 36 7.63 -7.64 36.96
C VAL A 36 8.99 -8.30 36.97
N ILE A 37 9.49 -8.71 35.79
CA ILE A 37 10.82 -9.33 35.63
C ILE A 37 11.90 -8.26 35.59
N CYS A 38 11.64 -7.17 34.87
CA CYS A 38 12.52 -6.01 34.83
C CYS A 38 11.71 -4.75 34.49
N SER A 39 12.27 -3.61 34.85
CA SER A 39 11.73 -2.32 34.43
C SER A 39 12.84 -1.38 33.95
N ALA A 40 12.46 -0.41 33.15
CA ALA A 40 13.34 0.66 32.69
C ALA A 40 12.57 1.99 32.69
N LYS A 41 13.19 3.03 33.22
CA LYS A 41 12.63 4.37 33.24
C LYS A 41 13.24 5.24 32.15
N ARG A 42 12.44 6.08 31.51
CA ARG A 42 12.87 7.05 30.51
C ARG A 42 12.21 8.40 30.77
N LYS A 43 13.01 9.46 30.70
CA LYS A 43 12.50 10.83 30.74
C LYS A 43 12.08 11.27 29.35
N ILE A 44 10.96 11.96 29.29
CA ILE A 44 10.43 12.59 28.07
C ILE A 44 10.11 14.03 28.41
N THR A 45 10.57 14.96 27.57
CA THR A 45 10.17 16.37 27.68
C THR A 45 9.14 16.66 26.61
N VAL A 46 7.92 17.02 27.04
CA VAL A 46 6.86 17.51 26.16
C VAL A 46 7.08 19.00 25.93
N ILE A 47 7.32 19.36 24.68
CA ILE A 47 7.52 20.75 24.28
C ILE A 47 6.14 21.36 23.99
N GLY A 48 5.85 22.56 24.51
CA GLY A 48 4.57 23.28 24.34
C GLY A 48 4.40 23.91 22.96
N VAL A 49 4.62 23.13 21.91
CA VAL A 49 4.52 23.56 20.51
C VAL A 49 3.78 22.51 19.70
N HIS A 50 2.79 22.92 18.94
CA HIS A 50 2.14 22.06 17.96
C HIS A 50 2.84 22.16 16.61
N LEU A 51 3.18 21.02 16.03
CA LEU A 51 3.67 21.00 14.65
C LEU A 51 2.51 21.35 13.71
N PRO A 52 2.75 22.21 12.71
CA PRO A 52 1.72 22.49 11.71
C PRO A 52 1.42 21.24 10.88
N LYS A 53 0.22 21.20 10.29
CA LYS A 53 -0.12 20.14 9.33
C LYS A 53 0.96 20.07 8.24
N GLN A 54 1.43 18.86 7.96
CA GLN A 54 2.41 18.61 6.90
C GLN A 54 1.86 19.08 5.54
N LYS A 55 2.67 19.82 4.80
CA LYS A 55 2.34 20.31 3.45
C LYS A 55 3.12 19.60 2.34
N ILE A 56 4.18 18.89 2.70
CA ILE A 56 4.98 18.12 1.75
C ILE A 56 4.25 16.82 1.45
N MET A 57 4.08 16.50 0.18
CA MET A 57 3.60 15.17 -0.22
C MET A 57 4.67 14.14 0.12
N HIS A 58 4.33 13.21 1.01
CA HIS A 58 5.22 12.16 1.47
C HIS A 58 4.60 10.81 1.19
N THR A 59 5.27 9.99 0.39
CA THR A 59 4.90 8.62 0.08
C THR A 59 6.04 7.67 0.43
N GLU A 60 5.67 6.54 0.99
CA GLU A 60 6.50 5.32 1.03
C GLU A 60 5.77 4.29 0.16
N TRP A 61 6.47 3.66 -0.77
CA TRP A 61 5.79 2.72 -1.68
C TRP A 61 5.23 1.53 -0.92
N PHE A 62 3.92 1.42 -0.97
CA PHE A 62 3.15 0.44 -0.22
C PHE A 62 2.77 -0.74 -1.11
N HIS A 63 3.15 -1.95 -0.70
CA HIS A 63 2.92 -3.17 -1.44
C HIS A 63 1.86 -4.04 -0.75
N ALA A 64 0.62 -3.97 -1.24
CA ALA A 64 -0.52 -4.68 -0.67
C ALA A 64 -0.40 -6.22 -0.76
N ASP A 65 0.27 -6.74 -1.79
CA ASP A 65 0.55 -8.16 -1.94
C ASP A 65 1.37 -8.73 -0.78
N CYS A 66 2.34 -7.97 -0.26
CA CYS A 66 3.14 -8.39 0.88
C CYS A 66 2.27 -8.66 2.13
N LEU A 67 1.20 -7.91 2.32
CA LEU A 67 0.27 -8.14 3.43
C LEU A 67 -0.58 -9.38 3.20
N ALA A 68 -1.11 -9.57 1.99
CA ALA A 68 -1.88 -10.75 1.66
C ALA A 68 -1.05 -12.03 1.86
N ASP A 69 0.20 -12.03 1.37
CA ASP A 69 1.12 -13.15 1.50
C ASP A 69 1.51 -13.40 2.97
N TYR A 70 1.83 -12.34 3.74
CA TYR A 70 2.23 -12.47 5.14
C TYR A 70 1.10 -12.99 6.04
N TYR A 71 -0.13 -12.50 5.84
CA TYR A 71 -1.29 -12.90 6.63
C TYR A 71 -2.02 -14.12 6.08
N HIS A 72 -1.57 -14.67 4.94
CA HIS A 72 -2.18 -15.82 4.26
C HIS A 72 -3.66 -15.61 3.96
N VAL A 73 -3.98 -14.48 3.36
CA VAL A 73 -5.35 -14.12 2.95
C VAL A 73 -5.41 -13.85 1.45
N ASP A 74 -6.57 -14.07 0.86
CA ASP A 74 -6.77 -13.75 -0.56
C ASP A 74 -6.73 -12.23 -0.78
N VAL A 75 -6.03 -11.81 -1.85
CA VAL A 75 -5.93 -10.39 -2.23
C VAL A 75 -7.32 -9.80 -2.45
N PHE A 76 -7.55 -8.64 -1.83
CA PHE A 76 -8.83 -7.90 -1.86
C PHE A 76 -10.05 -8.68 -1.32
N SER A 77 -9.83 -9.76 -0.55
CA SER A 77 -10.89 -10.32 0.31
C SER A 77 -11.28 -9.31 1.40
N GLU A 78 -12.43 -9.48 2.04
CA GLU A 78 -12.86 -8.59 3.13
C GLU A 78 -11.81 -8.56 4.26
N LYS A 79 -11.19 -9.70 4.56
CA LYS A 79 -10.11 -9.78 5.54
C LYS A 79 -8.86 -9.00 5.12
N HIS A 80 -8.52 -9.01 3.83
CA HIS A 80 -7.43 -8.20 3.32
C HIS A 80 -7.74 -6.70 3.41
N TRP A 81 -8.99 -6.28 3.10
CA TRP A 81 -9.41 -4.90 3.26
C TRP A 81 -9.35 -4.40 4.71
N GLU A 82 -9.70 -5.23 5.70
CA GLU A 82 -9.54 -4.93 7.13
C GLU A 82 -8.07 -4.71 7.50
N ILE A 83 -7.17 -5.58 6.99
CA ILE A 83 -5.73 -5.46 7.21
C ILE A 83 -5.20 -4.17 6.58
N LEU A 84 -5.58 -3.90 5.33
CA LEU A 84 -5.19 -2.68 4.62
C LEU A 84 -5.62 -1.42 5.38
N GLU A 85 -6.84 -1.39 5.94
CA GLU A 85 -7.33 -0.27 6.74
C GLU A 85 -6.41 0.01 7.94
N ASN A 86 -6.03 -1.04 8.69
CA ASN A 86 -5.13 -0.90 9.83
C ASN A 86 -3.76 -0.34 9.42
N TYR A 87 -3.20 -0.83 8.32
CA TYR A 87 -1.91 -0.34 7.82
C TYR A 87 -2.00 1.08 7.24
N PHE A 88 -3.13 1.47 6.65
CA PHE A 88 -3.33 2.85 6.18
C PHE A 88 -3.39 3.85 7.34
N HIS A 89 -3.99 3.47 8.47
CA HIS A 89 -3.95 4.28 9.68
C HIS A 89 -2.51 4.44 10.20
N GLU A 90 -1.75 3.34 10.31
CA GLU A 90 -0.34 3.41 10.68
C GLU A 90 0.48 4.26 9.71
N TYR A 91 0.21 4.15 8.42
CA TYR A 91 0.88 4.90 7.36
C TYR A 91 0.70 6.42 7.56
N VAL A 92 -0.53 6.85 7.85
CA VAL A 92 -0.85 8.26 8.15
C VAL A 92 -0.26 8.70 9.49
N ASP A 93 -0.34 7.88 10.52
CA ASP A 93 0.23 8.17 11.85
C ASP A 93 1.77 8.34 11.80
N ARG A 94 2.44 7.77 10.79
CA ARG A 94 3.89 7.97 10.50
C ARG A 94 4.17 9.17 9.60
N GLY A 95 3.18 9.98 9.27
CA GLY A 95 3.33 11.21 8.50
C GLY A 95 3.30 11.03 6.98
N CYS A 96 2.93 9.85 6.47
CA CYS A 96 2.68 9.66 5.05
C CYS A 96 1.29 10.15 4.69
N ASN A 97 1.17 10.92 3.62
CA ASN A 97 -0.10 11.51 3.17
C ASN A 97 -0.40 11.24 1.69
N MET A 98 0.47 10.49 1.02
CA MET A 98 0.33 10.11 -0.39
C MET A 98 0.45 8.59 -0.54
N MET A 99 -0.56 7.96 -1.15
CA MET A 99 -0.63 6.51 -1.33
C MET A 99 -0.50 6.11 -2.78
N MET A 100 0.30 5.09 -3.05
CA MET A 100 0.36 4.47 -4.37
C MET A 100 -0.90 3.62 -4.62
N VAL A 101 -1.54 3.83 -5.77
CA VAL A 101 -2.73 3.11 -6.22
C VAL A 101 -2.32 2.01 -7.20
N PRO A 102 -2.47 0.73 -6.85
CA PRO A 102 -2.05 -0.39 -7.69
C PRO A 102 -3.02 -0.61 -8.86
N LEU A 103 -2.93 0.23 -9.89
CA LEU A 103 -3.74 0.05 -11.11
C LEU A 103 -3.59 -1.37 -11.65
N PHE A 104 -2.33 -1.78 -11.86
CA PHE A 104 -1.90 -3.13 -12.22
C PHE A 104 -0.86 -3.61 -11.21
N THR A 105 -0.49 -4.90 -11.27
CA THR A 105 0.50 -5.45 -10.36
C THR A 105 1.85 -4.76 -10.58
N TYR A 106 2.44 -4.25 -9.50
CA TYR A 106 3.68 -3.47 -9.58
C TYR A 106 4.83 -4.24 -10.22
N PRO A 107 5.51 -3.67 -11.20
CA PRO A 107 6.74 -4.25 -11.76
C PRO A 107 7.99 -3.76 -11.01
N LEU A 108 7.90 -3.61 -9.68
CA LEU A 108 8.92 -2.97 -8.83
C LEU A 108 9.39 -3.92 -7.74
N ASP A 109 10.59 -3.68 -7.22
CA ASP A 109 11.19 -4.37 -6.07
C ASP A 109 11.24 -5.89 -6.21
N MET A 110 11.58 -6.35 -7.41
CA MET A 110 11.72 -7.76 -7.75
C MET A 110 12.77 -7.95 -8.85
N GLU A 111 13.34 -9.14 -8.92
CA GLU A 111 14.23 -9.50 -10.03
C GLU A 111 13.46 -9.53 -11.35
N VAL A 112 14.14 -9.17 -12.43
CA VAL A 112 13.58 -9.21 -13.79
C VAL A 112 13.11 -10.62 -14.12
N GLY A 113 11.86 -10.75 -14.53
CA GLY A 113 11.25 -12.02 -14.89
C GLY A 113 10.56 -12.75 -13.74
N ASN A 114 10.72 -12.29 -12.49
CA ASN A 114 9.97 -12.83 -11.37
C ASN A 114 8.55 -12.27 -11.33
N ASP A 115 7.67 -12.96 -10.63
CA ASP A 115 6.27 -12.60 -10.44
C ASP A 115 5.98 -12.23 -8.99
N ARG A 116 5.13 -11.23 -8.83
CA ARG A 116 4.48 -10.89 -7.55
C ARG A 116 3.06 -11.45 -7.53
N THR A 117 2.54 -11.64 -6.32
CA THR A 117 1.11 -11.90 -6.12
C THR A 117 0.30 -10.77 -6.76
N THR A 118 -0.74 -11.12 -7.50
CA THR A 118 -1.52 -10.14 -8.28
C THR A 118 -2.28 -9.19 -7.38
N THR A 119 -1.93 -7.91 -7.44
CA THR A 119 -2.62 -6.80 -6.77
C THR A 119 -3.06 -5.78 -7.81
N GLN A 120 -4.11 -6.08 -8.52
CA GLN A 120 -4.63 -5.26 -9.60
C GLN A 120 -6.01 -4.72 -9.23
N LEU A 121 -6.15 -3.39 -9.17
CA LEU A 121 -7.41 -2.72 -8.86
C LEU A 121 -8.30 -2.50 -10.08
N ILE A 122 -7.69 -2.45 -11.28
CA ILE A 122 -8.46 -2.28 -12.52
C ILE A 122 -8.89 -3.65 -13.02
N GLU A 123 -10.17 -3.86 -13.11
CA GLU A 123 -10.72 -5.05 -13.77
C GLU A 123 -10.61 -4.86 -15.27
N VAL A 124 -10.04 -5.85 -15.95
CA VAL A 124 -9.87 -5.83 -17.40
C VAL A 124 -10.64 -7.00 -17.99
N GLU A 125 -11.49 -6.72 -18.95
CA GLU A 125 -12.19 -7.73 -19.72
C GLU A 125 -11.92 -7.53 -21.22
N VAL A 126 -11.62 -8.62 -21.93
CA VAL A 126 -11.43 -8.62 -23.37
C VAL A 126 -12.60 -9.35 -24.00
N LYS A 127 -13.40 -8.64 -24.80
CA LYS A 127 -14.53 -9.17 -25.56
C LYS A 127 -14.42 -8.79 -27.03
N ASN A 128 -14.44 -9.75 -27.90
CA ASN A 128 -14.33 -9.52 -29.36
C ASN A 128 -13.10 -8.68 -29.75
N GLY A 129 -11.99 -8.79 -28.98
CA GLY A 129 -10.76 -8.02 -29.18
C GLY A 129 -10.81 -6.58 -28.65
N GLU A 130 -11.87 -6.17 -27.99
CA GLU A 130 -12.00 -4.86 -27.35
C GLU A 130 -11.77 -4.94 -25.84
N TYR A 131 -11.13 -3.90 -25.26
CA TYR A 131 -10.86 -3.79 -23.84
C TYR A 131 -12.00 -3.07 -23.12
N HIS A 132 -12.49 -3.67 -22.03
CA HIS A 132 -13.41 -3.06 -21.09
C HIS A 132 -12.78 -2.97 -19.72
N PHE A 133 -13.03 -1.87 -18.98
CA PHE A 133 -12.37 -1.57 -17.71
C PHE A 133 -13.38 -1.33 -16.60
N GLY A 134 -13.20 -2.04 -15.47
CA GLY A 134 -13.94 -1.83 -14.24
C GLY A 134 -13.06 -1.09 -13.21
N PHE A 135 -13.65 -0.17 -12.44
CA PHE A 135 -12.96 0.68 -11.50
C PHE A 135 -13.45 0.55 -10.05
N ASP A 136 -14.30 -0.42 -9.75
CA ASP A 136 -14.96 -0.54 -8.45
C ASP A 136 -13.95 -0.81 -7.31
N LYS A 137 -12.95 -1.66 -7.54
CA LYS A 137 -11.88 -1.92 -6.58
C LYS A 137 -11.00 -0.69 -6.38
N MET A 138 -10.69 0.05 -7.46
CA MET A 138 -9.94 1.31 -7.37
C MET A 138 -10.71 2.35 -6.56
N LYS A 139 -12.02 2.47 -6.79
CA LYS A 139 -12.87 3.36 -6.01
C LYS A 139 -12.85 2.98 -4.53
N ARG A 140 -13.03 1.70 -4.19
CA ARG A 140 -12.96 1.20 -2.81
C ARG A 140 -11.61 1.52 -2.15
N TRP A 141 -10.51 1.36 -2.88
CA TRP A 141 -9.17 1.71 -2.40
C TRP A 141 -9.06 3.20 -2.05
N VAL A 142 -9.49 4.07 -2.97
CA VAL A 142 -9.45 5.53 -2.78
C VAL A 142 -10.37 5.94 -1.63
N ASP A 143 -11.58 5.38 -1.53
CA ASP A 143 -12.50 5.65 -0.42
C ASP A 143 -11.90 5.24 0.93
N LEU A 144 -11.24 4.08 0.99
CA LEU A 144 -10.53 3.62 2.19
C LEU A 144 -9.36 4.54 2.54
N CYS A 145 -8.57 4.95 1.57
CA CYS A 145 -7.49 5.93 1.75
C CYS A 145 -8.01 7.25 2.33
N LYS A 146 -9.09 7.78 1.77
CA LYS A 146 -9.75 9.01 2.26
C LYS A 146 -10.25 8.83 3.70
N LYS A 147 -10.88 7.70 4.01
CA LYS A 147 -11.34 7.35 5.36
C LYS A 147 -10.20 7.39 6.38
N CYS A 148 -9.01 6.91 5.99
CA CYS A 148 -7.82 6.88 6.85
C CYS A 148 -7.06 8.22 6.91
N GLY A 149 -7.40 9.22 6.08
CA GLY A 149 -6.75 10.53 6.09
C GLY A 149 -5.66 10.74 5.04
N ILE A 150 -5.55 9.86 4.05
CA ILE A 150 -4.64 10.01 2.90
C ILE A 150 -5.23 11.01 1.92
N GLU A 151 -4.43 11.99 1.50
CA GLU A 151 -4.88 13.15 0.70
C GLU A 151 -4.43 13.11 -0.75
N TYR A 152 -3.30 12.44 -1.03
CA TYR A 152 -2.68 12.42 -2.35
C TYR A 152 -2.55 10.99 -2.86
N TYR A 153 -2.53 10.84 -4.19
CA TYR A 153 -2.50 9.54 -4.85
C TYR A 153 -1.44 9.52 -5.94
N GLU A 154 -0.60 8.50 -5.90
CA GLU A 154 0.35 8.17 -6.95
C GLU A 154 -0.18 6.96 -7.72
N MET A 155 -0.43 7.13 -9.02
CA MET A 155 -0.82 5.98 -9.86
C MET A 155 0.39 5.07 -10.08
N SER A 156 0.19 3.76 -9.96
CA SER A 156 1.28 2.81 -10.11
C SER A 156 1.95 2.87 -11.48
N HIS A 157 3.21 2.49 -11.51
CA HIS A 157 4.01 2.48 -12.72
C HIS A 157 3.40 1.59 -13.80
N LEU A 158 3.30 2.13 -15.00
CA LEU A 158 2.76 1.43 -16.18
C LEU A 158 3.85 0.70 -16.99
N PHE A 159 5.09 0.75 -16.56
CA PHE A 159 6.23 0.14 -17.23
C PHE A 159 7.18 -0.49 -16.22
N SER A 160 7.93 -1.51 -16.65
CA SER A 160 8.94 -2.17 -15.82
C SER A 160 10.07 -1.23 -15.43
N GLN A 161 10.73 -1.54 -14.29
CA GLN A 161 11.97 -0.86 -13.86
C GLN A 161 13.09 -0.96 -14.90
N TRP A 162 14.07 -0.08 -14.77
CA TRP A 162 15.33 -0.12 -15.53
C TRP A 162 15.15 0.01 -17.05
N GLY A 163 14.49 1.09 -17.43
CA GLY A 163 14.40 1.51 -18.84
C GLY A 163 13.06 1.27 -19.48
N ALA A 164 12.01 0.97 -18.74
CA ALA A 164 10.62 0.88 -19.24
C ALA A 164 10.45 -0.06 -20.44
N LYS A 165 11.19 -1.19 -20.46
CA LYS A 165 11.24 -2.10 -21.61
C LYS A 165 10.01 -2.98 -21.76
N TYR A 166 9.35 -3.29 -20.64
CA TYR A 166 8.26 -4.27 -20.59
C TYR A 166 7.03 -3.68 -19.88
N ALA A 167 5.89 -4.29 -20.17
CA ALA A 167 4.63 -4.02 -19.47
C ALA A 167 4.66 -4.58 -18.03
N PRO A 168 3.86 -4.03 -17.10
CA PRO A 168 3.57 -4.69 -15.85
C PRO A 168 2.74 -5.95 -16.09
N LYS A 169 2.60 -6.78 -15.05
CA LYS A 169 1.67 -7.90 -15.08
C LYS A 169 0.24 -7.38 -15.10
N VAL A 170 -0.49 -7.73 -16.14
CA VAL A 170 -1.92 -7.41 -16.30
C VAL A 170 -2.69 -8.71 -16.51
N MET A 171 -3.65 -8.95 -15.62
CA MET A 171 -4.61 -10.03 -15.70
C MET A 171 -5.92 -9.51 -16.31
N ALA A 172 -6.54 -10.31 -17.15
CA ALA A 172 -7.82 -9.97 -17.78
C ALA A 172 -8.73 -11.19 -17.85
N LEU A 173 -10.03 -10.93 -17.92
CA LEU A 173 -11.03 -11.92 -18.26
C LEU A 173 -11.18 -11.96 -19.79
N VAL A 174 -10.58 -12.95 -20.43
CA VAL A 174 -10.62 -13.14 -21.89
C VAL A 174 -11.65 -14.23 -22.20
N ASP A 175 -12.76 -13.86 -22.87
CA ASP A 175 -13.85 -14.77 -23.19
C ASP A 175 -14.32 -15.63 -22.00
N GLY A 176 -14.33 -15.01 -20.80
CA GLY A 176 -14.79 -15.65 -19.56
C GLY A 176 -13.73 -16.45 -18.82
N LYS A 177 -12.47 -16.44 -19.26
CA LYS A 177 -11.33 -17.07 -18.56
C LYS A 177 -10.35 -16.04 -18.10
N GLU A 178 -9.85 -16.21 -16.87
CA GLU A 178 -8.78 -15.34 -16.36
C GLU A 178 -7.44 -15.72 -16.98
N GLU A 179 -6.82 -14.76 -17.67
CA GLU A 179 -5.55 -14.94 -18.36
C GLU A 179 -4.62 -13.74 -18.10
N ARG A 180 -3.31 -14.00 -18.10
CA ARG A 180 -2.31 -12.93 -18.14
C ARG A 180 -2.17 -12.44 -19.59
N ILE A 181 -2.53 -11.19 -19.82
CA ILE A 181 -2.41 -10.59 -21.15
C ILE A 181 -1.10 -9.82 -21.37
N PHE A 182 -0.48 -9.30 -20.28
CA PHE A 182 0.82 -8.60 -20.33
C PHE A 182 1.70 -8.97 -19.14
N GLY A 183 3.01 -8.71 -19.26
CA GLY A 183 4.00 -8.96 -18.23
C GLY A 183 5.44 -8.76 -18.72
N TRP A 184 6.43 -9.26 -17.98
CA TRP A 184 7.87 -9.11 -18.25
C TRP A 184 8.34 -9.53 -19.64
N HIS A 185 7.57 -10.31 -20.38
CA HIS A 185 7.90 -10.73 -21.75
C HIS A 185 7.16 -9.92 -22.82
N THR A 186 6.30 -8.99 -22.41
CA THR A 186 5.56 -8.13 -23.31
C THR A 186 6.31 -6.81 -23.48
N PRO A 187 6.83 -6.50 -24.68
CA PRO A 187 7.47 -5.21 -24.94
C PRO A 187 6.51 -4.06 -24.64
N ALA A 188 7.05 -2.96 -24.11
CA ALA A 188 6.28 -1.75 -23.77
C ALA A 188 5.78 -0.97 -25.01
N VAL A 189 5.80 -1.60 -26.17
CA VAL A 189 5.38 -1.07 -27.48
C VAL A 189 4.39 -2.03 -28.16
N GLY A 190 3.79 -1.62 -29.25
CA GLY A 190 2.88 -2.45 -30.04
C GLY A 190 1.53 -2.68 -29.33
N GLU A 191 1.27 -3.91 -28.95
CA GLU A 191 -0.03 -4.29 -28.39
C GLU A 191 -0.31 -3.63 -27.02
N TYR A 192 0.72 -3.52 -26.17
CA TYR A 192 0.61 -2.79 -24.91
C TYR A 192 0.35 -1.30 -25.12
N THR A 193 0.91 -0.69 -26.17
CA THR A 193 0.59 0.70 -26.51
C THR A 193 -0.89 0.87 -26.86
N ARG A 194 -1.46 -0.06 -27.63
CA ARG A 194 -2.91 -0.05 -27.96
C ARG A 194 -3.78 -0.21 -26.71
N PHE A 195 -3.36 -1.08 -25.80
CA PHE A 195 -4.01 -1.22 -24.50
C PHE A 195 -4.01 0.09 -23.71
N LEU A 196 -2.87 0.77 -23.59
CA LEU A 196 -2.76 2.04 -22.90
C LEU A 196 -3.59 3.15 -23.57
N GLN A 197 -3.66 3.17 -24.92
CA GLN A 197 -4.52 4.10 -25.64
C GLN A 197 -6.00 3.90 -25.34
N ALA A 198 -6.42 2.66 -25.10
CA ALA A 198 -7.81 2.36 -24.66
C ALA A 198 -8.02 2.68 -23.16
N PHE A 199 -7.04 2.36 -22.32
CA PHE A 199 -7.15 2.47 -20.87
C PHE A 199 -7.08 3.92 -20.35
N LEU A 200 -6.07 4.68 -20.75
CA LEU A 200 -5.78 5.99 -20.16
C LEU A 200 -6.93 6.99 -20.30
N PRO A 201 -7.66 7.10 -21.43
CA PRO A 201 -8.83 7.97 -21.51
C PRO A 201 -9.90 7.59 -20.49
N ARG A 202 -10.15 6.29 -20.27
CA ARG A 202 -11.13 5.79 -19.30
C ARG A 202 -10.72 6.08 -17.87
N LEU A 203 -9.42 5.91 -17.57
CA LEU A 203 -8.88 6.30 -16.26
C LEU A 203 -9.06 7.80 -16.01
N VAL A 204 -8.73 8.66 -16.99
CA VAL A 204 -8.88 10.11 -16.85
C VAL A 204 -10.34 10.52 -16.66
N GLU A 205 -11.29 9.90 -17.36
CA GLU A 205 -12.73 10.11 -17.16
C GLU A 205 -13.11 9.76 -15.71
N LYS A 206 -12.67 8.59 -15.23
CA LYS A 206 -12.98 8.12 -13.87
C LYS A 206 -12.38 8.96 -12.76
N LEU A 207 -11.20 9.54 -12.97
CA LEU A 207 -10.54 10.42 -12.00
C LEU A 207 -11.19 11.82 -11.88
N LYS A 208 -12.11 12.17 -12.78
CA LYS A 208 -12.86 13.43 -12.73
C LYS A 208 -14.18 13.34 -11.94
N GLU A 209 -14.64 12.13 -11.66
CA GLU A 209 -15.80 11.85 -10.82
C GLU A 209 -15.49 12.02 -9.32
#